data_061704dcceb425f3c0d72b3ee59d2f38
#
_entry.id   061704dcceb425f3c0d72b3ee59d2f38
#
_cell.length_a   1.000
_cell.length_b   1.000
_cell.length_c   1.000
_cell.angle_alpha   90.00
_cell.angle_beta   90.00
_cell.angle_gamma   90.00
#
_symmetry.space_group_name_H-M   'P 1'
#
loop_
_entity.id
_entity.type
_entity.pdbx_description
1 polymer ?
#
loop_
_entity_poly.entity_id
_entity_poly.type
_entity_poly.pdbx_seq_one_letter_code
_entity_poly.pdbx_strand_id
1 'polypeptide(L)'
;AYCAPDKKSYMKKCVFAGTFDPPTSGHRAVVDTCLKIFDEVVVAVMVNTKKSPLLSEEQRKILLEKLFCGNPAVKVVIFEGAAVDLLKQENTVFYVRGVRSGIDFEYETADYYASKKLMPGLVELYIPAEQDKIQVSSTLVKNSIKFKKQLFDYVPEEIESDFLAMLEEKNV
;
A
#
# COMPACT_ATOMS: atom_id res chain seq x y z
N ALA A 1 -9.39 38.52 -13.93
CA ALA A 1 -10.07 37.32 -14.41
C ALA A 1 -9.07 36.19 -14.37
N TYR A 2 -9.29 35.17 -13.49
CA TYR A 2 -8.47 33.97 -13.42
C TYR A 2 -8.89 33.07 -14.59
N CYS A 3 -8.03 33.03 -15.62
CA CYS A 3 -8.22 32.13 -16.74
C CYS A 3 -7.82 30.72 -16.23
N ALA A 4 -8.80 29.84 -16.02
CA ALA A 4 -8.52 28.45 -15.71
C ALA A 4 -7.79 27.82 -16.92
N PRO A 5 -6.65 27.15 -16.72
CA PRO A 5 -5.99 26.45 -17.82
C PRO A 5 -6.91 25.37 -18.37
N ASP A 6 -6.90 25.21 -19.70
CA ASP A 6 -7.61 24.13 -20.40
C ASP A 6 -7.38 22.81 -19.67
N LYS A 7 -8.48 22.19 -19.19
CA LYS A 7 -8.46 20.85 -18.62
C LYS A 7 -8.20 19.84 -19.74
N LYS A 8 -6.95 19.70 -20.17
CA LYS A 8 -6.50 18.41 -20.65
C LYS A 8 -6.69 17.45 -19.49
N SER A 9 -7.60 16.50 -19.64
CA SER A 9 -7.85 15.44 -18.67
C SER A 9 -6.58 14.59 -18.55
N TYR A 10 -5.64 15.05 -17.73
CA TYR A 10 -4.52 14.22 -17.30
C TYR A 10 -5.06 13.26 -16.25
N MET A 11 -5.00 11.97 -16.55
CA MET A 11 -5.33 10.91 -15.61
C MET A 11 -4.50 11.11 -14.34
N LYS A 12 -5.18 11.37 -13.22
CA LYS A 12 -4.52 11.58 -11.93
C LYS A 12 -4.17 10.23 -11.34
N LYS A 13 -2.88 9.94 -11.29
CA LYS A 13 -2.33 8.68 -10.79
C LYS A 13 -1.57 8.93 -9.48
N CYS A 14 -1.69 8.00 -8.52
CA CYS A 14 -0.84 7.95 -7.34
C CYS A 14 -0.18 6.58 -7.16
N VAL A 15 0.89 6.54 -6.37
CA VAL A 15 1.57 5.31 -5.93
C VAL A 15 1.35 5.14 -4.44
N PHE A 16 0.86 3.98 -4.04
CA PHE A 16 0.83 3.50 -2.67
C PHE A 16 1.76 2.29 -2.55
N ALA A 17 2.92 2.50 -1.95
CA ALA A 17 3.94 1.46 -1.83
C ALA A 17 4.08 0.96 -0.39
N GLY A 18 4.29 -0.34 -0.26
CA GLY A 18 4.46 -0.98 1.04
C GLY A 18 4.95 -2.42 0.91
N THR A 19 5.21 -3.07 2.04
CA THR A 19 5.58 -4.50 2.05
C THR A 19 4.36 -5.41 1.88
N PHE A 20 3.19 -5.02 2.41
CA PHE A 20 1.93 -5.78 2.34
C PHE A 20 2.07 -7.24 2.77
N ASP A 21 2.67 -7.49 3.90
CA ASP A 21 3.06 -8.83 4.37
C ASP A 21 2.37 -9.23 5.69
N PRO A 22 1.07 -9.67 5.62
CA PRO A 22 0.19 -9.71 4.47
C PRO A 22 -0.53 -8.36 4.20
N PRO A 23 -1.28 -8.23 3.08
CA PRO A 23 -2.26 -7.17 2.90
C PRO A 23 -3.30 -7.18 4.03
N THR A 24 -3.78 -6.00 4.44
CA THR A 24 -4.73 -5.84 5.55
C THR A 24 -5.91 -4.98 5.16
N SER A 25 -6.98 -5.00 5.96
CA SER A 25 -8.14 -4.12 5.79
C SER A 25 -7.75 -2.63 5.89
N GLY A 26 -6.70 -2.30 6.66
CA GLY A 26 -6.12 -0.95 6.68
C GLY A 26 -5.52 -0.52 5.34
N HIS A 27 -4.80 -1.41 4.66
CA HIS A 27 -4.27 -1.13 3.31
C HIS A 27 -5.40 -0.93 2.30
N ARG A 28 -6.46 -1.75 2.37
CA ARG A 28 -7.65 -1.59 1.54
C ARG A 28 -8.27 -0.21 1.71
N ALA A 29 -8.51 0.23 2.96
CA ALA A 29 -9.11 1.53 3.26
C ALA A 29 -8.30 2.71 2.68
N VAL A 30 -6.97 2.62 2.69
CA VAL A 30 -6.11 3.62 2.04
C VAL A 30 -6.36 3.67 0.53
N VAL A 31 -6.39 2.52 -0.15
CA VAL A 31 -6.65 2.45 -1.60
C VAL A 31 -8.05 2.96 -1.93
N ASP A 32 -9.08 2.56 -1.17
CA ASP A 32 -10.46 3.02 -1.35
C ASP A 32 -10.58 4.54 -1.19
N THR A 33 -9.79 5.13 -0.29
CA THR A 33 -9.72 6.59 -0.12
C THR A 33 -9.01 7.24 -1.31
N CYS A 34 -7.91 6.65 -1.81
CA CYS A 34 -7.21 7.16 -2.98
C CYS A 34 -8.11 7.16 -4.23
N LEU A 35 -8.93 6.14 -4.42
CA LEU A 35 -9.86 6.03 -5.56
C LEU A 35 -10.95 7.11 -5.59
N LYS A 36 -11.17 7.83 -4.48
CA LYS A 36 -12.05 9.02 -4.43
C LYS A 36 -11.37 10.28 -4.98
N ILE A 37 -10.05 10.27 -5.14
CA ILE A 37 -9.21 11.44 -5.48
C ILE A 37 -8.51 11.24 -6.81
N PHE A 38 -8.07 10.01 -7.10
CA PHE A 38 -7.26 9.63 -8.24
C PHE A 38 -8.02 8.73 -9.20
N ASP A 39 -7.69 8.84 -10.47
CA ASP A 39 -8.25 8.00 -11.54
C ASP A 39 -7.57 6.63 -11.60
N GLU A 40 -6.31 6.54 -11.11
CA GLU A 40 -5.53 5.31 -11.04
C GLU A 40 -4.68 5.26 -9.76
N VAL A 41 -4.66 4.10 -9.11
CA VAL A 41 -3.83 3.81 -7.93
C VAL A 41 -2.88 2.66 -8.25
N VAL A 42 -1.58 2.94 -8.23
CA VAL A 42 -0.55 1.90 -8.33
C VAL A 42 -0.20 1.41 -6.93
N VAL A 43 -0.59 0.18 -6.62
CA VAL A 43 -0.23 -0.50 -5.36
C VAL A 43 1.06 -1.28 -5.59
N ALA A 44 2.14 -0.88 -4.95
CA ALA A 44 3.47 -1.44 -5.19
C ALA A 44 3.96 -2.28 -4.02
N VAL A 45 4.11 -3.58 -4.25
CA VAL A 45 4.80 -4.50 -3.33
C VAL A 45 6.30 -4.20 -3.41
N MET A 46 6.83 -3.57 -2.36
CA MET A 46 8.26 -3.25 -2.29
C MET A 46 9.07 -4.47 -1.85
N VAL A 47 10.12 -4.78 -2.61
CA VAL A 47 11.09 -5.80 -2.25
C VAL A 47 11.99 -5.26 -1.13
N ASN A 48 12.04 -5.96 -0.01
CA ASN A 48 12.91 -5.61 1.11
C ASN A 48 13.83 -6.80 1.47
N THR A 49 15.03 -6.79 0.93
CA THR A 49 16.02 -7.86 1.12
C THR A 49 16.55 -7.99 2.56
N LYS A 50 16.29 -6.99 3.42
CA LYS A 50 16.75 -6.99 4.83
C LYS A 50 15.78 -7.68 5.78
N LYS A 51 14.57 -8.01 5.34
CA LYS A 51 13.54 -8.67 6.16
C LYS A 51 13.26 -10.07 5.63
N SER A 52 13.00 -11.02 6.53
CA SER A 52 12.43 -12.32 6.19
C SER A 52 10.92 -12.17 6.13
N PRO A 53 10.31 -12.05 4.94
CA PRO A 53 8.88 -11.87 4.83
C PRO A 53 8.13 -13.17 5.14
N LEU A 54 6.88 -13.03 5.63
CA LEU A 54 5.98 -14.16 5.82
C LEU A 54 5.54 -14.76 4.47
N LEU A 55 5.27 -13.90 3.49
CA LEU A 55 4.88 -14.27 2.12
C LEU A 55 5.93 -13.79 1.12
N SER A 56 6.10 -14.52 -0.01
CA SER A 56 6.90 -14.05 -1.14
C SER A 56 6.29 -12.80 -1.77
N GLU A 57 7.06 -12.09 -2.58
CA GLU A 57 6.58 -10.92 -3.32
C GLU A 57 5.40 -11.27 -4.23
N GLU A 58 5.49 -12.40 -4.90
CA GLU A 58 4.47 -12.93 -5.80
C GLU A 58 3.19 -13.29 -5.03
N GLN A 59 3.30 -13.94 -3.88
CA GLN A 59 2.14 -14.28 -3.03
C GLN A 59 1.43 -13.01 -2.57
N ARG A 60 2.17 -11.98 -2.14
CA ARG A 60 1.61 -10.68 -1.72
C ARG A 60 0.93 -9.97 -2.89
N LYS A 61 1.53 -10.03 -4.08
CA LYS A 61 0.94 -9.48 -5.31
C LYS A 61 -0.36 -10.19 -5.66
N ILE A 62 -0.39 -11.53 -5.66
CA ILE A 62 -1.59 -12.33 -5.94
C ILE A 62 -2.74 -11.94 -4.99
N LEU A 63 -2.46 -11.82 -3.69
CA LEU A 63 -3.47 -11.41 -2.70
C LEU A 63 -4.00 -9.99 -2.98
N LEU A 64 -3.14 -9.05 -3.35
CA LEU A 64 -3.56 -7.69 -3.71
C LEU A 64 -4.36 -7.66 -5.02
N GLU A 65 -3.95 -8.41 -6.03
CA GLU A 65 -4.70 -8.52 -7.29
C GLU A 65 -6.09 -9.13 -7.07
N LYS A 66 -6.19 -10.13 -6.19
CA LYS A 66 -7.49 -10.70 -5.80
C LYS A 66 -8.33 -9.68 -5.01
N LEU A 67 -7.72 -8.97 -4.05
CA LEU A 67 -8.41 -7.97 -3.23
C LEU A 67 -9.05 -6.86 -4.06
N PHE A 68 -8.39 -6.45 -5.14
CA PHE A 68 -8.85 -5.40 -6.02
C PHE A 68 -9.38 -5.94 -7.37
N CYS A 69 -9.71 -7.22 -7.44
CA CYS A 69 -10.21 -7.87 -8.64
C CYS A 69 -11.44 -7.12 -9.20
N GLY A 70 -11.44 -6.90 -10.51
CA GLY A 70 -12.53 -6.19 -11.19
C GLY A 70 -12.47 -4.67 -11.12
N ASN A 71 -11.51 -4.09 -10.41
CA ASN A 71 -11.31 -2.63 -10.41
C ASN A 71 -10.16 -2.22 -11.35
N PRO A 72 -10.45 -1.74 -12.57
CA PRO A 72 -9.43 -1.37 -13.55
C PRO A 72 -8.62 -0.12 -13.16
N ALA A 73 -9.07 0.63 -12.15
CA ALA A 73 -8.36 1.79 -11.62
C ALA A 73 -7.23 1.40 -10.63
N VAL A 74 -7.09 0.12 -10.28
CA VAL A 74 -6.02 -0.37 -9.40
C VAL A 74 -5.06 -1.24 -10.19
N LYS A 75 -3.79 -0.84 -10.21
CA LYS A 75 -2.68 -1.59 -10.80
C LYS A 75 -1.78 -2.12 -9.68
N VAL A 76 -1.51 -3.42 -9.64
CA VAL A 76 -0.59 -4.01 -8.65
C VAL A 76 0.74 -4.35 -9.33
N VAL A 77 1.85 -3.94 -8.71
CA VAL A 77 3.21 -4.18 -9.22
C VAL A 77 4.13 -4.66 -8.10
N ILE A 78 5.17 -5.41 -8.45
CA ILE A 78 6.33 -5.66 -7.59
C ILE A 78 7.42 -4.70 -8.02
N PHE A 79 8.08 -4.06 -7.07
CA PHE A 79 9.16 -3.12 -7.36
C PHE A 79 10.33 -3.28 -6.39
N GLU A 80 11.52 -3.36 -6.98
CA GLU A 80 12.79 -3.37 -6.25
C GLU A 80 13.50 -2.04 -6.52
N GLY A 81 13.76 -1.28 -5.47
CA GLY A 81 14.42 0.03 -5.57
C GLY A 81 13.78 1.09 -4.68
N ALA A 82 14.16 2.34 -4.92
CA ALA A 82 13.61 3.48 -4.18
C ALA A 82 12.22 3.88 -4.72
N ALA A 83 11.32 4.27 -3.82
CA ALA A 83 9.97 4.69 -4.22
C ALA A 83 9.96 5.84 -5.25
N VAL A 84 10.95 6.73 -5.19
CA VAL A 84 11.10 7.84 -6.17
C VAL A 84 11.37 7.34 -7.59
N ASP A 85 12.02 6.19 -7.76
CA ASP A 85 12.29 5.62 -9.09
C ASP A 85 11.01 5.01 -9.65
N LEU A 86 10.20 4.36 -8.82
CA LEU A 86 8.87 3.90 -9.20
C LEU A 86 7.96 5.06 -9.60
N LEU A 87 7.95 6.16 -8.85
CA LEU A 87 7.17 7.36 -9.18
C LEU A 87 7.53 7.93 -10.55
N LYS A 88 8.84 7.97 -10.88
CA LYS A 88 9.31 8.37 -12.20
C LYS A 88 8.86 7.40 -13.29
N GLN A 89 8.98 6.09 -13.05
CA GLN A 89 8.54 5.05 -13.99
C GLN A 89 7.03 5.12 -14.24
N GLU A 90 6.22 5.36 -13.21
CA GLU A 90 4.76 5.50 -13.33
C GLU A 90 4.32 6.90 -13.80
N ASN A 91 5.27 7.80 -14.04
CA ASN A 91 5.04 9.18 -14.49
C ASN A 91 4.05 9.93 -13.59
N THR A 92 4.27 9.85 -12.28
CA THR A 92 3.48 10.57 -11.26
C THR A 92 4.38 11.19 -10.21
N VAL A 93 3.87 12.22 -9.55
CA VAL A 93 4.54 12.89 -8.41
C VAL A 93 3.83 12.60 -7.09
N PHE A 94 2.69 11.92 -7.14
CA PHE A 94 1.84 11.67 -5.96
C PHE A 94 2.21 10.34 -5.29
N TYR A 95 2.74 10.44 -4.08
CA TYR A 95 3.07 9.31 -3.24
C TYR A 95 2.16 9.26 -2.02
N VAL A 96 1.52 8.14 -1.78
CA VAL A 96 0.55 7.96 -0.69
C VAL A 96 1.14 7.12 0.42
N ARG A 97 0.94 7.55 1.66
CA ARG A 97 1.28 6.86 2.89
C ARG A 97 0.05 6.70 3.78
N GLY A 98 -0.20 5.49 4.26
CA GLY A 98 -1.17 5.26 5.34
C GLY A 98 -0.52 5.52 6.69
N VAL A 99 -1.15 6.30 7.56
CA VAL A 99 -0.63 6.61 8.90
C VAL A 99 -1.69 6.28 9.95
N ARG A 100 -1.27 5.63 11.04
CA ARG A 100 -2.15 5.19 12.13
C ARG A 100 -1.93 5.99 13.42
N SER A 101 -0.77 6.62 13.53
CA SER A 101 -0.36 7.34 14.73
C SER A 101 0.61 8.48 14.38
N GLY A 102 0.85 9.36 15.36
CA GLY A 102 1.89 10.38 15.24
C GLY A 102 3.28 9.79 15.02
N ILE A 103 3.58 8.64 15.64
CA ILE A 103 4.87 7.95 15.49
C ILE A 103 5.05 7.44 14.05
N ASP A 104 4.00 6.85 13.44
CA ASP A 104 4.05 6.47 12.02
C ASP A 104 4.32 7.71 11.16
N PHE A 105 3.64 8.82 11.43
CA PHE A 105 3.81 10.07 10.69
C PHE A 105 5.23 10.64 10.82
N GLU A 106 5.80 10.66 12.01
CA GLU A 106 7.18 11.11 12.22
C GLU A 106 8.20 10.26 11.45
N TYR A 107 8.01 8.94 11.46
CA TYR A 107 8.88 8.01 10.74
C TYR A 107 8.83 8.24 9.23
N GLU A 108 7.61 8.33 8.66
CA GLU A 108 7.41 8.56 7.24
C GLU A 108 7.91 9.94 6.80
N THR A 109 7.77 10.97 7.66
CA THR A 109 8.24 12.33 7.37
C THR A 109 9.78 12.38 7.22
N ALA A 110 10.52 11.56 7.96
CA ALA A 110 11.98 11.49 7.80
C ALA A 110 12.38 11.01 6.38
N ASP A 111 11.69 10.00 5.86
CA ASP A 111 11.90 9.50 4.50
C ASP A 111 11.47 10.52 3.42
N TYR A 112 10.43 11.31 3.69
CA TYR A 112 9.95 12.36 2.78
C TYR A 112 11.05 13.37 2.44
N TYR A 113 11.76 13.90 3.42
CA TYR A 113 12.79 14.92 3.17
C TYR A 113 13.95 14.38 2.33
N ALA A 114 14.30 13.11 2.51
CA ALA A 114 15.31 12.44 1.67
C ALA A 114 14.80 12.27 0.23
N SER A 115 13.58 11.79 0.08
CA SER A 115 12.91 11.58 -1.22
C SER A 115 12.70 12.89 -1.97
N LYS A 116 12.34 13.97 -1.28
CA LYS A 116 12.15 15.31 -1.83
C LYS A 116 13.42 15.89 -2.48
N LYS A 117 14.60 15.55 -1.94
CA LYS A 117 15.88 15.93 -2.55
C LYS A 117 16.11 15.24 -3.89
N LEU A 118 15.67 13.97 -4.02
CA LEU A 118 15.82 13.17 -5.25
C LEU A 118 14.74 13.50 -6.29
N MET A 119 13.58 14.00 -5.83
CA MET A 119 12.45 14.37 -6.68
C MET A 119 11.79 15.65 -6.14
N PRO A 120 12.27 16.85 -6.52
CA PRO A 120 11.77 18.13 -6.02
C PRO A 120 10.26 18.35 -6.21
N GLY A 121 9.66 17.75 -7.26
CA GLY A 121 8.24 17.80 -7.56
C GLY A 121 7.36 16.84 -6.72
N LEU A 122 7.97 15.97 -5.88
CA LEU A 122 7.25 15.00 -5.07
C LEU A 122 6.16 15.65 -4.20
N VAL A 123 4.97 15.07 -4.25
CA VAL A 123 3.84 15.41 -3.37
C VAL A 123 3.50 14.15 -2.58
N GLU A 124 3.72 14.18 -1.27
CA GLU A 124 3.39 13.08 -0.39
C GLU A 124 2.07 13.35 0.32
N LEU A 125 1.19 12.38 0.30
CA LEU A 125 -0.15 12.44 0.88
C LEU A 125 -0.26 11.43 2.01
N TYR A 126 -0.64 11.89 3.18
CA TYR A 126 -0.83 11.05 4.36
C TYR A 126 -2.32 10.79 4.55
N ILE A 127 -2.71 9.51 4.47
CA ILE A 127 -4.09 9.05 4.67
C ILE A 127 -4.18 8.48 6.08
N PRO A 128 -4.91 9.13 7.01
CA PRO A 128 -5.09 8.60 8.35
C PRO A 128 -5.94 7.32 8.30
N ALA A 129 -5.59 6.35 9.14
CA ALA A 129 -6.39 5.15 9.32
C ALA A 129 -7.78 5.50 9.87
N GLU A 130 -8.80 4.79 9.42
CA GLU A 130 -10.14 4.85 10.02
C GLU A 130 -10.08 4.40 11.49
N GLN A 131 -10.97 4.94 12.32
CA GLN A 131 -10.92 4.76 13.78
C GLN A 131 -10.96 3.28 14.19
N ASP A 132 -11.73 2.46 13.50
CA ASP A 132 -11.86 1.02 13.72
C ASP A 132 -10.65 0.22 13.21
N LYS A 133 -9.78 0.84 12.40
CA LYS A 133 -8.60 0.22 11.77
C LYS A 133 -7.25 0.72 12.30
N ILE A 134 -7.25 1.61 13.29
CA ILE A 134 -6.01 2.18 13.87
C ILE A 134 -5.05 1.07 14.35
N GLN A 135 -5.56 0.00 14.93
CA GLN A 135 -4.76 -1.12 15.43
C GLN A 135 -4.36 -2.12 14.33
N VAL A 136 -5.01 -2.09 13.17
CA VAL A 136 -4.79 -3.07 12.09
C VAL A 136 -3.41 -2.87 11.47
N SER A 137 -2.61 -3.93 11.49
CA SER A 137 -1.27 -3.95 10.87
C SER A 137 -0.86 -5.36 10.47
N SER A 138 0.03 -5.46 9.49
CA SER A 138 0.61 -6.76 9.13
C SER A 138 1.37 -7.41 10.30
N THR A 139 1.95 -6.61 11.20
CA THR A 139 2.59 -7.11 12.43
C THR A 139 1.58 -7.74 13.37
N LEU A 140 0.40 -7.12 13.55
CA LEU A 140 -0.67 -7.68 14.37
C LEU A 140 -1.17 -9.00 13.78
N VAL A 141 -1.39 -9.06 12.46
CA VAL A 141 -1.78 -10.31 11.76
C VAL A 141 -0.74 -11.40 11.99
N LYS A 142 0.55 -11.12 11.79
CA LYS A 142 1.64 -12.10 12.03
C LYS A 142 1.67 -12.61 13.48
N ASN A 143 1.46 -11.73 14.45
CA ASN A 143 1.38 -12.13 15.85
C ASN A 143 0.14 -13.00 16.13
N SER A 144 -1.01 -12.66 15.55
CA SER A 144 -2.23 -13.47 15.69
C SER A 144 -2.02 -14.89 15.17
N ILE A 145 -1.37 -15.05 14.00
CA ILE A 145 -1.02 -16.36 13.44
C ILE A 145 -0.06 -17.11 14.38
N LYS A 146 1.04 -16.46 14.77
CA LYS A 146 2.06 -17.05 15.64
C LYS A 146 1.48 -17.58 16.95
N PHE A 147 0.53 -16.88 17.54
CA PHE A 147 -0.12 -17.23 18.79
C PHE A 147 -1.45 -17.97 18.60
N LYS A 148 -1.78 -18.42 17.38
CA LYS A 148 -3.03 -19.13 17.04
C LYS A 148 -4.27 -18.38 17.53
N LYS A 149 -4.30 -17.05 17.31
CA LYS A 149 -5.43 -16.18 17.62
C LYS A 149 -6.26 -15.92 16.38
N GLN A 150 -7.52 -15.55 16.58
CA GLN A 150 -8.42 -15.18 15.50
C GLN A 150 -7.92 -13.92 14.77
N LEU A 151 -8.08 -13.89 13.44
CA LEU A 151 -7.66 -12.77 12.62
C LEU A 151 -8.68 -11.62 12.60
N PHE A 152 -9.93 -11.90 13.03
CA PHE A 152 -11.04 -10.95 12.93
C PHE A 152 -11.14 -10.37 11.51
N ASP A 153 -11.36 -9.07 11.41
CA ASP A 153 -11.43 -8.26 10.19
C ASP A 153 -10.09 -7.62 9.79
N TYR A 154 -8.97 -8.10 10.37
CA TYR A 154 -7.63 -7.55 10.08
C TYR A 154 -7.17 -7.86 8.66
N VAL A 155 -7.54 -9.04 8.15
CA VAL A 155 -7.36 -9.46 6.76
C VAL A 155 -8.71 -9.36 6.06
N PRO A 156 -8.79 -8.73 4.87
CA PRO A 156 -10.03 -8.70 4.10
C PRO A 156 -10.56 -10.10 3.79
N GLU A 157 -11.87 -10.29 3.92
CA GLU A 157 -12.54 -11.60 3.74
C GLU A 157 -12.26 -12.20 2.36
N GLU A 158 -12.15 -11.35 1.33
CA GLU A 158 -11.90 -11.76 -0.04
C GLU A 158 -10.58 -12.51 -0.24
N ILE A 159 -9.60 -12.29 0.63
CA ILE A 159 -8.26 -12.89 0.53
C ILE A 159 -7.88 -13.76 1.71
N GLU A 160 -8.69 -13.83 2.77
CA GLU A 160 -8.33 -14.54 4.01
C GLU A 160 -8.08 -16.04 3.76
N SER A 161 -8.95 -16.71 3.01
CA SER A 161 -8.81 -18.13 2.69
C SER A 161 -7.53 -18.42 1.89
N ASP A 162 -7.22 -17.62 0.88
CA ASP A 162 -6.00 -17.82 0.09
C ASP A 162 -4.75 -17.52 0.92
N PHE A 163 -4.82 -16.50 1.76
CA PHE A 163 -3.73 -16.17 2.68
C PHE A 163 -3.42 -17.33 3.62
N LEU A 164 -4.44 -17.93 4.23
CA LEU A 164 -4.27 -19.09 5.12
C LEU A 164 -3.72 -20.32 4.38
N ALA A 165 -4.21 -20.60 3.17
CA ALA A 165 -3.71 -21.68 2.33
C ALA A 165 -2.20 -21.49 1.98
N MET A 166 -1.77 -20.27 1.63
CA MET A 166 -0.36 -19.97 1.37
C MET A 166 0.54 -20.18 2.59
N LEU A 167 0.00 -20.06 3.81
CA LEU A 167 0.76 -20.34 5.03
C LEU A 167 0.91 -21.85 5.29
N GLU A 168 -0.11 -22.64 4.99
CA GLU A 168 -0.08 -24.09 5.13
C GLU A 168 0.97 -24.72 4.20
N GLU A 169 1.07 -24.23 2.95
CA GLU A 169 2.07 -24.68 1.98
C GLU A 169 3.52 -24.47 2.46
N LYS A 170 3.78 -23.48 3.32
CA LYS A 170 5.11 -23.22 3.88
C LYS A 170 5.51 -24.10 5.06
N ASN A 171 4.53 -24.75 5.70
CA ASN A 171 4.76 -25.57 6.87
C ASN A 171 4.87 -27.08 6.55
N VAL A 172 5.00 -27.44 5.26
CA VAL A 172 5.20 -28.82 4.76
C VAL A 172 6.69 -29.11 4.52
#